data_bb67623a486ee08bf55f9d6f59205858
#
_entry.id   bb67623a486ee08bf55f9d6f59205858
#
_cell.length_a   1.000
_cell.length_b   1.000
_cell.length_c   1.000
_cell.angle_alpha   90.00
_cell.angle_beta   90.00
_cell.angle_gamma   90.00
#
_symmetry.space_group_name_H-M   'P 1'
#
loop_
_entity.id
_entity.type
_entity.pdbx_description
1 polymer ?
#
loop_
_entity_poly.entity_id
_entity_poly.type
_entity_poly.pdbx_seq_one_letter_code
_entity_poly.pdbx_strand_id
1 'polypeptide(L)'
;MARKSDTLVLQSHRLPLSPSWLHLCIESVKHWSGQQGFDYQFLDDQIFDLLLPELVERYSQQKVILTDLARLQWLQKFLTAGYETVVWCDADFLIFHPGEFNLPDSNYAVGREVWIQKDQKGQLRVYRKVHNAFLMFRNANVFLDFYTETAEKLLLKNTGRVPPQFIGPKLLTALHNLVDLPVMESAGMLSPLVIRDIISGGGNALDLFRKHSSVPIAGANLSCSVAGSEGLSEQEIELMMNALLGAFS
;
A
#
# COMPACT_ATOMS: atom_id res chain seq x y z
N MET A 1 9.55 -22.98 -1.79
CA MET A 1 10.19 -22.74 -3.11
C MET A 1 11.67 -22.48 -2.88
N ALA A 2 12.55 -22.87 -3.79
CA ALA A 2 13.96 -22.47 -3.73
C ALA A 2 14.05 -20.95 -4.00
N ARG A 3 14.79 -20.23 -3.17
CA ARG A 3 15.08 -18.78 -3.32
C ARG A 3 15.83 -18.56 -4.64
N LYS A 4 15.37 -17.65 -5.47
CA LYS A 4 15.97 -17.29 -6.76
C LYS A 4 16.57 -15.88 -6.74
N SER A 5 16.14 -15.04 -5.79
CA SER A 5 16.53 -13.63 -5.68
C SER A 5 16.82 -13.26 -4.22
N ASP A 6 17.56 -12.18 -4.02
CA ASP A 6 17.76 -11.56 -2.70
C ASP A 6 16.61 -10.62 -2.32
N THR A 7 15.70 -10.35 -3.26
CA THR A 7 14.51 -9.52 -3.05
C THR A 7 13.23 -10.35 -3.17
N LEU A 8 12.33 -10.18 -2.23
CA LEU A 8 11.00 -10.79 -2.21
C LEU A 8 9.91 -9.72 -2.23
N VAL A 9 8.92 -9.88 -3.10
CA VAL A 9 7.72 -9.03 -3.14
C VAL A 9 6.53 -9.80 -2.61
N LEU A 10 5.78 -9.19 -1.69
CA LEU A 10 4.63 -9.75 -1.01
C LEU A 10 3.36 -9.01 -1.36
N GLN A 11 2.30 -9.74 -1.64
CA GLN A 11 0.92 -9.24 -1.66
C GLN A 11 0.01 -10.19 -0.87
N SER A 12 -1.13 -9.68 -0.42
CA SER A 12 -2.11 -10.51 0.27
C SER A 12 -3.53 -10.06 0.00
N HIS A 13 -4.41 -11.02 -0.18
CA HIS A 13 -5.86 -10.85 -0.16
C HIS A 13 -6.54 -12.20 0.10
N ARG A 14 -7.76 -12.16 0.63
CA ARG A 14 -8.59 -13.37 0.72
C ARG A 14 -8.95 -13.89 -0.67
N LEU A 15 -9.13 -15.19 -0.78
CA LEU A 15 -9.63 -15.83 -2.00
C LEU A 15 -11.10 -16.27 -1.82
N PRO A 16 -11.95 -16.23 -2.87
CA PRO A 16 -11.66 -15.67 -4.20
C PRO A 16 -11.51 -14.14 -4.18
N LEU A 17 -10.76 -13.60 -5.16
CA LEU A 17 -10.56 -12.15 -5.27
C LEU A 17 -11.90 -11.44 -5.55
N SER A 18 -12.19 -10.40 -4.78
CA SER A 18 -13.35 -9.53 -4.96
C SER A 18 -13.01 -8.14 -4.44
N PRO A 19 -13.23 -7.08 -5.24
CA PRO A 19 -13.79 -7.05 -6.58
C PRO A 19 -12.85 -7.65 -7.67
N SER A 20 -13.40 -7.92 -8.87
CA SER A 20 -12.70 -8.60 -9.96
C SER A 20 -11.44 -7.88 -10.44
N TRP A 21 -11.45 -6.55 -10.46
CA TRP A 21 -10.33 -5.74 -10.91
C TRP A 21 -9.06 -5.86 -10.05
N LEU A 22 -9.15 -6.37 -8.81
CA LEU A 22 -7.97 -6.67 -7.98
C LEU A 22 -7.01 -7.63 -8.66
N HIS A 23 -7.53 -8.52 -9.52
CA HIS A 23 -6.69 -9.44 -10.29
C HIS A 23 -5.65 -8.69 -11.14
N LEU A 24 -6.04 -7.58 -11.79
CA LEU A 24 -5.14 -6.78 -12.60
C LEU A 24 -4.05 -6.09 -11.74
N CYS A 25 -4.40 -5.61 -10.55
CA CYS A 25 -3.43 -5.04 -9.63
C CYS A 25 -2.39 -6.09 -9.20
N ILE A 26 -2.85 -7.28 -8.80
CA ILE A 26 -1.99 -8.37 -8.36
C ILE A 26 -1.05 -8.81 -9.50
N GLU A 27 -1.59 -9.02 -10.71
CA GLU A 27 -0.79 -9.42 -11.86
C GLU A 27 0.20 -8.32 -12.28
N SER A 28 -0.12 -7.02 -12.13
CA SER A 28 0.82 -5.92 -12.42
C SER A 28 2.04 -5.94 -11.51
N VAL A 29 1.85 -6.18 -10.20
CA VAL A 29 2.95 -6.30 -9.23
C VAL A 29 3.76 -7.56 -9.47
N LYS A 30 3.10 -8.68 -9.75
CA LYS A 30 3.77 -9.96 -10.06
C LYS A 30 4.58 -9.87 -11.35
N HIS A 31 4.04 -9.22 -12.39
CA HIS A 31 4.75 -8.97 -13.65
C HIS A 31 5.99 -8.10 -13.44
N TRP A 32 5.85 -6.98 -12.74
CA TRP A 32 6.97 -6.12 -12.36
C TRP A 32 8.04 -6.90 -11.58
N SER A 33 7.64 -7.69 -10.58
CA SER A 33 8.58 -8.53 -9.82
C SER A 33 9.36 -9.47 -10.74
N GLY A 34 8.69 -10.09 -11.70
CA GLY A 34 9.32 -10.97 -12.69
C GLY A 34 10.30 -10.22 -13.61
N GLN A 35 9.96 -9.01 -14.06
CA GLN A 35 10.84 -8.18 -14.88
C GLN A 35 12.12 -7.76 -14.13
N GLN A 36 12.00 -7.50 -12.82
CA GLN A 36 13.13 -7.15 -11.96
C GLN A 36 13.94 -8.38 -11.49
N GLY A 37 13.48 -9.59 -11.80
CA GLY A 37 14.11 -10.83 -11.32
C GLY A 37 13.90 -11.08 -9.83
N PHE A 38 12.88 -10.48 -9.21
CA PHE A 38 12.54 -10.65 -7.80
C PHE A 38 11.70 -11.90 -7.58
N ASP A 39 11.81 -12.51 -6.41
CA ASP A 39 10.86 -13.51 -5.96
C ASP A 39 9.52 -12.85 -5.62
N TYR A 40 8.43 -13.55 -5.87
CA TYR A 40 7.07 -13.09 -5.57
C TYR A 40 6.32 -14.13 -4.76
N GLN A 41 5.62 -13.68 -3.72
CA GLN A 41 4.73 -14.53 -2.91
C GLN A 41 3.41 -13.84 -2.63
N PHE A 42 2.32 -14.55 -2.92
CA PHE A 42 0.97 -14.15 -2.54
C PHE A 42 0.58 -14.89 -1.25
N LEU A 43 0.10 -14.15 -0.28
CA LEU A 43 -0.44 -14.67 0.98
C LEU A 43 -1.97 -14.54 0.92
N ASP A 44 -2.67 -15.66 1.11
CA ASP A 44 -4.12 -15.68 1.33
C ASP A 44 -4.46 -15.44 2.82
N ASP A 45 -5.39 -16.18 3.38
CA ASP A 45 -5.72 -16.12 4.80
C ASP A 45 -4.54 -16.51 5.72
N GLN A 46 -3.46 -17.12 5.19
CA GLN A 46 -2.21 -17.38 5.93
C GLN A 46 -1.57 -16.08 6.46
N ILE A 47 -1.95 -14.92 5.93
CA ILE A 47 -1.42 -13.65 6.43
C ILE A 47 -1.57 -13.52 7.94
N PHE A 48 -2.60 -14.11 8.53
CA PHE A 48 -2.87 -14.02 9.97
C PHE A 48 -2.11 -15.05 10.84
N ASP A 49 -1.38 -16.00 10.24
CA ASP A 49 -0.71 -17.11 10.96
C ASP A 49 0.38 -16.65 11.94
N LEU A 50 0.92 -15.45 11.78
CA LEU A 50 1.95 -14.90 12.66
C LEU A 50 1.39 -14.10 13.84
N LEU A 51 0.10 -13.75 13.78
CA LEU A 51 -0.53 -12.92 14.81
C LEU A 51 -0.79 -13.70 16.09
N LEU A 52 -0.71 -13.03 17.22
CA LEU A 52 -1.14 -13.57 18.51
C LEU A 52 -2.64 -13.93 18.46
N PRO A 53 -3.04 -15.15 18.89
CA PRO A 53 -4.46 -15.56 18.85
C PRO A 53 -5.40 -14.59 19.55
N GLU A 54 -4.99 -13.98 20.66
CA GLU A 54 -5.77 -13.00 21.40
C GLU A 54 -6.05 -11.72 20.58
N LEU A 55 -5.14 -11.30 19.71
CA LEU A 55 -5.35 -10.16 18.80
C LEU A 55 -6.31 -10.54 17.68
N VAL A 56 -6.17 -11.73 17.11
CA VAL A 56 -7.07 -12.23 16.07
C VAL A 56 -8.51 -12.30 16.59
N GLU A 57 -8.73 -12.82 17.78
CA GLU A 57 -10.03 -12.88 18.42
C GLU A 57 -10.59 -11.47 18.68
N ARG A 58 -9.80 -10.63 19.36
CA ARG A 58 -10.19 -9.26 19.77
C ARG A 58 -10.57 -8.37 18.60
N TYR A 59 -9.82 -8.44 17.50
CA TYR A 59 -10.01 -7.59 16.30
C TYR A 59 -10.64 -8.34 15.13
N SER A 60 -11.31 -9.47 15.37
CA SER A 60 -11.96 -10.29 14.32
C SER A 60 -12.92 -9.50 13.41
N GLN A 61 -13.56 -8.45 13.93
CA GLN A 61 -14.43 -7.54 13.17
C GLN A 61 -13.69 -6.34 12.55
N GLN A 62 -12.38 -6.24 12.75
CA GLN A 62 -11.53 -5.17 12.25
C GLN A 62 -10.31 -5.75 11.50
N LYS A 63 -10.56 -6.66 10.55
CA LYS A 63 -9.51 -7.41 9.83
C LYS A 63 -8.44 -6.51 9.19
N VAL A 64 -8.80 -5.30 8.74
CA VAL A 64 -7.84 -4.34 8.18
C VAL A 64 -6.75 -3.99 9.20
N ILE A 65 -7.10 -3.84 10.49
CA ILE A 65 -6.13 -3.59 11.56
C ILE A 65 -5.21 -4.79 11.76
N LEU A 66 -5.75 -6.01 11.69
CA LEU A 66 -4.95 -7.24 11.78
C LEU A 66 -4.00 -7.35 10.59
N THR A 67 -4.47 -7.00 9.38
CA THR A 67 -3.63 -6.99 8.18
C THR A 67 -2.49 -5.96 8.30
N ASP A 68 -2.76 -4.78 8.88
CA ASP A 68 -1.73 -3.77 9.12
C ASP A 68 -0.59 -4.26 10.04
N LEU A 69 -0.89 -5.07 11.07
CA LEU A 69 0.14 -5.69 11.90
C LEU A 69 0.80 -6.88 11.19
N ALA A 70 -0.01 -7.75 10.61
CA ALA A 70 0.47 -8.98 9.98
C ALA A 70 1.50 -8.72 8.87
N ARG A 71 1.27 -7.69 8.01
CA ARG A 71 2.24 -7.33 6.97
C ARG A 71 3.62 -7.00 7.54
N LEU A 72 3.70 -6.34 8.69
CA LEU A 72 4.97 -6.00 9.34
C LEU A 72 5.68 -7.27 9.84
N GLN A 73 4.95 -8.19 10.47
CA GLN A 73 5.51 -9.46 10.95
C GLN A 73 5.97 -10.37 9.80
N TRP A 74 5.25 -10.39 8.67
CA TRP A 74 5.69 -11.12 7.49
C TRP A 74 6.95 -10.53 6.86
N LEU A 75 7.06 -9.20 6.80
CA LEU A 75 8.28 -8.51 6.36
C LEU A 75 9.48 -8.90 7.24
N GLN A 76 9.35 -8.86 8.57
CA GLN A 76 10.39 -9.31 9.50
C GLN A 76 10.75 -10.78 9.30
N LYS A 77 9.75 -11.67 9.18
CA LYS A 77 9.96 -13.11 8.98
C LYS A 77 10.83 -13.40 7.77
N PHE A 78 10.55 -12.75 6.63
CA PHE A 78 11.30 -13.01 5.41
C PHE A 78 12.70 -12.39 5.41
N LEU A 79 12.89 -11.23 6.03
CA LEU A 79 14.23 -10.68 6.28
C LEU A 79 15.05 -11.63 7.17
N THR A 80 14.46 -12.17 8.24
CA THR A 80 15.09 -13.16 9.11
C THR A 80 15.37 -14.50 8.39
N ALA A 81 14.53 -14.85 7.41
CA ALA A 81 14.73 -16.03 6.57
C ALA A 81 15.84 -15.85 5.52
N GLY A 82 16.46 -14.66 5.46
CA GLY A 82 17.66 -14.37 4.70
C GLY A 82 17.45 -13.60 3.39
N TYR A 83 16.25 -13.11 3.07
CA TYR A 83 16.11 -12.12 2.01
C TYR A 83 16.79 -10.82 2.43
N GLU A 84 17.52 -10.18 1.50
CA GLU A 84 18.17 -8.89 1.75
C GLU A 84 17.16 -7.74 1.67
N THR A 85 16.17 -7.87 0.81
CA THR A 85 15.11 -6.87 0.61
C THR A 85 13.76 -7.57 0.62
N VAL A 86 12.79 -7.03 1.36
CA VAL A 86 11.39 -7.46 1.29
C VAL A 86 10.51 -6.25 1.02
N VAL A 87 9.62 -6.41 0.04
CA VAL A 87 8.67 -5.38 -0.42
C VAL A 87 7.25 -5.88 -0.15
N TRP A 88 6.43 -5.00 0.37
CA TRP A 88 4.99 -5.18 0.48
C TRP A 88 4.28 -4.26 -0.49
N CYS A 89 3.32 -4.80 -1.25
CA CYS A 89 2.32 -4.04 -1.99
C CYS A 89 0.93 -4.52 -1.59
N ASP A 90 0.00 -3.60 -1.30
CA ASP A 90 -1.40 -3.97 -1.07
C ASP A 90 -2.01 -4.62 -2.33
N ALA A 91 -3.05 -5.43 -2.16
CA ALA A 91 -3.69 -6.13 -3.29
C ALA A 91 -4.30 -5.18 -4.33
N ASP A 92 -4.66 -3.95 -3.92
CA ASP A 92 -5.18 -2.88 -4.76
C ASP A 92 -4.09 -1.88 -5.20
N PHE A 93 -2.82 -2.28 -5.16
CA PHE A 93 -1.71 -1.52 -5.69
C PHE A 93 -1.47 -1.89 -7.15
N LEU A 94 -1.65 -0.92 -8.06
CA LEU A 94 -1.42 -1.07 -9.51
C LEU A 94 -0.07 -0.48 -9.90
N ILE A 95 0.80 -1.26 -10.54
CA ILE A 95 2.01 -0.77 -11.20
C ILE A 95 1.69 -0.60 -12.68
N PHE A 96 1.68 0.64 -13.18
CA PHE A 96 1.34 0.97 -14.57
C PHE A 96 2.55 1.43 -15.38
N HIS A 97 3.68 1.78 -14.73
CA HIS A 97 4.98 2.06 -15.35
C HIS A 97 6.07 1.17 -14.75
N PRO A 98 6.10 -0.13 -15.06
CA PRO A 98 7.03 -1.07 -14.40
C PRO A 98 8.51 -0.72 -14.65
N GLY A 99 8.87 -0.12 -15.79
CA GLY A 99 10.23 0.32 -16.09
C GLY A 99 10.69 1.53 -15.27
N GLU A 100 9.76 2.30 -14.70
CA GLU A 100 10.04 3.48 -13.86
C GLU A 100 9.84 3.20 -12.36
N PHE A 101 9.26 2.04 -12.01
CA PHE A 101 9.00 1.64 -10.63
C PHE A 101 10.24 0.97 -10.03
N ASN A 102 11.27 1.78 -9.72
CA ASN A 102 12.56 1.32 -9.22
C ASN A 102 12.62 1.49 -7.69
N LEU A 103 13.08 0.44 -6.99
CA LEU A 103 13.28 0.50 -5.55
C LEU A 103 14.38 1.51 -5.20
N PRO A 104 14.19 2.39 -4.19
CA PRO A 104 15.19 3.35 -3.77
C PRO A 104 16.38 2.66 -3.07
N ASP A 105 17.55 3.32 -3.05
CA ASP A 105 18.76 2.80 -2.39
C ASP A 105 18.72 2.85 -0.85
N SER A 106 17.70 3.50 -0.27
CA SER A 106 17.54 3.59 1.18
C SER A 106 17.32 2.22 1.82
N ASN A 107 17.67 2.09 3.11
CA ASN A 107 17.48 0.85 3.88
C ASN A 107 16.01 0.47 4.10
N TYR A 108 15.11 1.41 3.93
CA TYR A 108 13.66 1.22 3.92
C TYR A 108 12.98 2.37 3.21
N ALA A 109 11.76 2.18 2.77
CA ALA A 109 10.92 3.23 2.21
C ALA A 109 9.44 2.93 2.41
N VAL A 110 8.65 4.00 2.50
CA VAL A 110 7.19 3.96 2.56
C VAL A 110 6.60 4.67 1.35
N GLY A 111 5.34 4.42 1.01
CA GLY A 111 4.68 5.07 -0.12
C GLY A 111 4.28 6.51 0.18
N ARG A 112 4.13 7.35 -0.87
CA ARG A 112 3.66 8.74 -0.80
C ARG A 112 2.16 8.84 -1.00
N GLU A 113 1.46 9.48 -0.05
CA GLU A 113 0.06 9.86 -0.21
C GLU A 113 -0.03 11.35 -0.56
N VAL A 114 -0.60 11.64 -1.73
CA VAL A 114 -1.09 12.98 -2.11
C VAL A 114 -2.60 12.86 -2.28
N TRP A 115 -3.34 13.13 -1.22
CA TRP A 115 -4.78 12.94 -1.18
C TRP A 115 -5.52 14.23 -1.49
N ILE A 116 -6.39 14.19 -2.51
CA ILE A 116 -7.22 15.32 -2.90
C ILE A 116 -8.66 15.03 -2.51
N GLN A 117 -9.26 15.92 -1.71
CA GLN A 117 -10.66 15.82 -1.31
C GLN A 117 -11.30 17.21 -1.21
N LYS A 118 -12.65 17.26 -1.21
CA LYS A 118 -13.38 18.49 -0.92
C LYS A 118 -13.53 18.72 0.57
N ASP A 119 -13.36 19.97 1.01
CA ASP A 119 -13.72 20.37 2.37
C ASP A 119 -15.24 20.60 2.50
N GLN A 120 -15.67 20.98 3.71
CA GLN A 120 -17.09 21.26 3.99
C GLN A 120 -17.68 22.42 3.14
N LYS A 121 -16.83 23.27 2.54
CA LYS A 121 -17.22 24.36 1.64
C LYS A 121 -17.14 23.96 0.17
N GLY A 122 -16.85 22.68 -0.12
CA GLY A 122 -16.70 22.17 -1.50
C GLY A 122 -15.38 22.55 -2.17
N GLN A 123 -14.42 23.15 -1.45
CA GLN A 123 -13.11 23.53 -1.97
C GLN A 123 -12.17 22.34 -1.95
N LEU A 124 -11.37 22.17 -3.01
CA LEU A 124 -10.35 21.15 -3.07
C LEU A 124 -9.23 21.42 -2.05
N ARG A 125 -8.87 20.39 -1.29
CA ARG A 125 -7.77 20.40 -0.33
C ARG A 125 -6.79 19.29 -0.65
N VAL A 126 -5.53 19.58 -0.42
CA VAL A 126 -4.43 18.65 -0.63
C VAL A 126 -3.86 18.23 0.73
N TYR A 127 -3.77 16.93 0.94
CA TYR A 127 -3.13 16.35 2.12
C TYR A 127 -1.94 15.52 1.66
N ARG A 128 -0.74 15.92 2.08
CA ARG A 128 0.49 15.19 1.78
C ARG A 128 0.93 14.41 3.01
N LYS A 129 0.95 13.09 2.90
CA LYS A 129 1.26 12.15 3.97
C LYS A 129 2.06 10.96 3.43
N VAL A 130 2.20 9.93 4.23
CA VAL A 130 2.73 8.63 3.83
C VAL A 130 1.68 7.54 4.01
N HIS A 131 1.83 6.45 3.28
CA HIS A 131 0.95 5.29 3.38
C HIS A 131 1.75 3.98 3.47
N ASN A 132 1.11 2.93 3.98
CA ASN A 132 1.67 1.60 4.14
C ASN A 132 1.21 0.58 3.07
N ALA A 133 0.56 1.05 2.02
CA ALA A 133 0.19 0.20 0.88
C ALA A 133 1.39 -0.20 0.02
N PHE A 134 2.50 0.54 0.13
CA PHE A 134 3.83 0.17 -0.31
C PHE A 134 4.79 0.31 0.86
N LEU A 135 5.55 -0.75 1.16
CA LEU A 135 6.61 -0.78 2.15
C LEU A 135 7.81 -1.55 1.58
N MET A 136 9.01 -1.06 1.80
CA MET A 136 10.25 -1.75 1.48
C MET A 136 11.17 -1.72 2.70
N PHE A 137 11.77 -2.86 3.02
CA PHE A 137 12.80 -2.96 4.07
C PHE A 137 13.96 -3.81 3.60
N ARG A 138 15.19 -3.40 3.98
CA ARG A 138 16.42 -4.12 3.68
C ARG A 138 17.11 -4.58 4.95
N ASN A 139 17.65 -5.80 4.91
CA ASN A 139 18.40 -6.42 6.02
C ASN A 139 17.63 -6.39 7.36
N ALA A 140 18.32 -6.65 8.46
CA ALA A 140 17.77 -6.42 9.79
C ALA A 140 17.52 -4.90 9.96
N ASN A 141 16.25 -4.49 10.02
CA ASN A 141 15.87 -3.09 9.97
C ASN A 141 15.28 -2.63 11.30
N VAL A 142 16.04 -1.82 12.03
CA VAL A 142 15.67 -1.31 13.36
C VAL A 142 14.34 -0.52 13.34
N PHE A 143 14.05 0.18 12.24
CA PHE A 143 12.77 0.90 12.14
C PHE A 143 11.59 -0.06 11.97
N LEU A 144 11.75 -1.14 11.20
CA LEU A 144 10.71 -2.19 11.07
C LEU A 144 10.43 -2.84 12.43
N ASP A 145 11.48 -3.17 13.19
CA ASP A 145 11.33 -3.77 14.52
C ASP A 145 10.60 -2.82 15.47
N PHE A 146 11.01 -1.57 15.52
CA PHE A 146 10.35 -0.53 16.32
C PHE A 146 8.89 -0.33 15.92
N TYR A 147 8.60 -0.25 14.62
CA TYR A 147 7.25 -0.05 14.10
C TYR A 147 6.35 -1.23 14.44
N THR A 148 6.83 -2.46 14.21
CA THR A 148 6.08 -3.69 14.52
C THR A 148 5.78 -3.80 16.00
N GLU A 149 6.80 -3.63 16.86
CA GLU A 149 6.65 -3.70 18.32
C GLU A 149 5.69 -2.62 18.84
N THR A 150 5.78 -1.40 18.31
CA THR A 150 4.90 -0.29 18.68
C THR A 150 3.46 -0.59 18.27
N ALA A 151 3.24 -1.06 17.05
CA ALA A 151 1.91 -1.41 16.54
C ALA A 151 1.26 -2.52 17.37
N GLU A 152 2.00 -3.58 17.67
CA GLU A 152 1.53 -4.69 18.51
C GLU A 152 1.20 -4.24 19.93
N LYS A 153 2.08 -3.48 20.57
CA LYS A 153 1.86 -2.93 21.92
C LYS A 153 0.64 -2.01 22.00
N LEU A 154 0.40 -1.20 20.96
CA LEU A 154 -0.79 -0.34 20.88
C LEU A 154 -2.06 -1.18 20.82
N LEU A 155 -2.08 -2.27 20.05
CA LEU A 155 -3.23 -3.17 19.96
C LEU A 155 -3.44 -3.97 21.26
N LEU A 156 -2.38 -4.46 21.88
CA LEU A 156 -2.47 -5.22 23.14
C LEU A 156 -3.01 -4.35 24.29
N LYS A 157 -2.58 -3.08 24.37
CA LYS A 157 -3.03 -2.14 25.40
C LYS A 157 -4.47 -1.64 25.21
N ASN A 158 -4.95 -1.64 23.98
CA ASN A 158 -6.30 -1.16 23.70
C ASN A 158 -7.34 -2.26 23.95
N THR A 159 -8.37 -1.93 24.72
CA THR A 159 -9.43 -2.88 25.10
C THR A 159 -10.71 -2.73 24.28
N GLY A 160 -10.76 -1.75 23.37
CA GLY A 160 -11.94 -1.42 22.58
C GLY A 160 -11.69 -1.40 21.08
N ARG A 161 -12.71 -0.96 20.35
CA ARG A 161 -12.60 -0.72 18.92
C ARG A 161 -11.61 0.42 18.64
N VAL A 162 -10.67 0.19 17.74
CA VAL A 162 -9.71 1.21 17.30
C VAL A 162 -10.19 1.95 16.06
N PRO A 163 -9.77 3.21 15.85
CA PRO A 163 -10.07 3.90 14.60
C PRO A 163 -9.50 3.17 13.38
N PRO A 164 -10.14 3.25 12.20
CA PRO A 164 -9.55 2.77 10.97
C PRO A 164 -8.14 3.34 10.76
N GLN A 165 -7.25 2.54 10.16
CA GLN A 165 -5.85 2.93 9.86
C GLN A 165 -4.99 3.25 11.10
N PHE A 166 -5.41 2.84 12.31
CA PHE A 166 -4.81 3.22 13.58
C PHE A 166 -3.31 2.94 13.65
N ILE A 167 -2.90 1.69 13.37
CA ILE A 167 -1.49 1.27 13.38
C ILE A 167 -0.85 1.27 12.00
N GLY A 168 -1.63 1.44 10.93
CA GLY A 168 -1.18 1.60 9.55
C GLY A 168 -0.87 3.07 9.24
N PRO A 169 -1.57 3.70 8.28
CA PRO A 169 -1.24 5.04 7.79
C PRO A 169 -1.19 6.13 8.86
N LYS A 170 -2.01 6.06 9.93
CA LYS A 170 -2.01 7.09 10.99
C LYS A 170 -0.74 7.04 11.85
N LEU A 171 -0.36 5.85 12.33
CA LEU A 171 0.88 5.68 13.09
C LEU A 171 2.09 6.02 12.22
N LEU A 172 2.11 5.51 10.97
CA LEU A 172 3.20 5.76 10.04
C LEU A 172 3.38 7.26 9.73
N THR A 173 2.27 7.99 9.50
CA THR A 173 2.30 9.44 9.30
C THR A 173 2.79 10.18 10.56
N ALA A 174 2.38 9.75 11.75
CA ALA A 174 2.88 10.34 12.99
C ALA A 174 4.40 10.14 13.13
N LEU A 175 4.91 8.95 12.84
CA LEU A 175 6.34 8.66 12.84
C LEU A 175 7.08 9.48 11.77
N HIS A 176 6.53 9.59 10.56
CA HIS A 176 7.10 10.41 9.49
C HIS A 176 7.24 11.88 9.88
N ASN A 177 6.24 12.43 10.56
CA ASN A 177 6.29 13.81 11.05
C ASN A 177 7.36 14.04 12.15
N LEU A 178 7.79 12.96 12.81
CA LEU A 178 8.83 13.05 13.85
C LEU A 178 10.25 12.86 13.30
N VAL A 179 10.43 11.95 12.32
CA VAL A 179 11.77 11.49 11.91
C VAL A 179 12.02 11.52 10.39
N ASP A 180 11.10 12.09 9.61
CA ASP A 180 11.23 12.25 8.15
C ASP A 180 11.65 10.94 7.44
N LEU A 181 10.75 9.95 7.45
CA LEU A 181 11.01 8.61 6.89
C LEU A 181 11.36 8.69 5.39
N PRO A 182 12.28 7.86 4.89
CA PRO A 182 12.49 7.69 3.45
C PRO A 182 11.20 7.31 2.71
N VAL A 183 10.91 8.00 1.62
CA VAL A 183 9.66 7.84 0.85
C VAL A 183 9.97 7.48 -0.59
N MET A 184 9.30 6.45 -1.10
CA MET A 184 9.27 6.17 -2.53
C MET A 184 8.18 7.03 -3.17
N GLU A 185 8.57 8.18 -3.69
CA GLU A 185 7.65 9.19 -4.24
C GLU A 185 6.89 8.69 -5.50
N SER A 186 7.45 7.70 -6.23
CA SER A 186 6.79 7.06 -7.38
C SER A 186 5.73 6.02 -7.00
N ALA A 187 5.67 5.61 -5.72
CA ALA A 187 4.65 4.73 -5.15
C ALA A 187 3.53 5.57 -4.53
N GLY A 188 2.54 5.92 -5.33
CA GLY A 188 1.48 6.86 -4.98
C GLY A 188 0.22 6.24 -4.39
N MET A 189 -0.79 7.10 -4.21
CA MET A 189 -2.16 6.71 -3.84
C MET A 189 -3.14 7.61 -4.59
N LEU A 190 -4.16 7.04 -5.20
CA LEU A 190 -5.18 7.78 -5.96
C LEU A 190 -6.44 7.97 -5.13
N SER A 191 -6.82 9.23 -4.89
CA SER A 191 -8.11 9.56 -4.30
C SER A 191 -9.24 9.45 -5.32
N PRO A 192 -10.50 9.22 -4.91
CA PRO A 192 -11.64 9.10 -5.82
C PRO A 192 -11.83 10.27 -6.78
N LEU A 193 -11.52 11.50 -6.36
CA LEU A 193 -11.60 12.67 -7.24
C LEU A 193 -10.53 12.62 -8.34
N VAL A 194 -9.32 12.18 -8.01
CA VAL A 194 -8.24 12.02 -8.99
C VAL A 194 -8.57 10.91 -9.97
N ILE A 195 -9.15 9.79 -9.50
CA ILE A 195 -9.61 8.70 -10.36
C ILE A 195 -10.64 9.19 -11.39
N ARG A 196 -11.65 9.96 -10.95
CA ARG A 196 -12.65 10.53 -11.85
C ARG A 196 -12.05 11.48 -12.90
N ASP A 197 -11.09 12.30 -12.50
CA ASP A 197 -10.40 13.21 -13.42
C ASP A 197 -9.56 12.43 -14.44
N ILE A 198 -8.92 11.33 -14.06
CA ILE A 198 -8.19 10.44 -14.98
C ILE A 198 -9.15 9.85 -16.01
N ILE A 199 -10.31 9.33 -15.60
CA ILE A 199 -11.33 8.76 -16.49
C ILE A 199 -11.86 9.84 -17.47
N SER A 200 -12.00 11.06 -16.99
CA SER A 200 -12.48 12.20 -17.80
C SER A 200 -11.42 12.82 -18.73
N GLY A 201 -10.17 12.34 -18.66
CA GLY A 201 -9.05 12.87 -19.44
C GLY A 201 -8.43 14.16 -18.90
N GLY A 202 -8.81 14.60 -17.68
CA GLY A 202 -8.27 15.79 -17.01
C GLY A 202 -9.21 16.37 -15.97
N GLY A 203 -8.71 17.29 -15.14
CA GLY A 203 -9.50 18.01 -14.15
C GLY A 203 -8.67 18.61 -13.02
N ASN A 204 -9.32 19.45 -12.20
CA ASN A 204 -8.64 20.23 -11.16
C ASN A 204 -8.02 19.35 -10.05
N ALA A 205 -8.62 18.19 -9.75
CA ALA A 205 -8.06 17.29 -8.74
C ALA A 205 -6.78 16.61 -9.26
N LEU A 206 -6.77 16.20 -10.52
CA LEU A 206 -5.59 15.62 -11.17
C LEU A 206 -4.47 16.67 -11.32
N ASP A 207 -4.79 17.90 -11.66
CA ASP A 207 -3.82 19.00 -11.76
C ASP A 207 -3.19 19.31 -10.40
N LEU A 208 -3.99 19.36 -9.34
CA LEU A 208 -3.49 19.51 -7.98
C LEU A 208 -2.64 18.32 -7.55
N PHE A 209 -3.05 17.09 -7.87
CA PHE A 209 -2.29 15.90 -7.59
C PHE A 209 -0.90 15.96 -8.24
N ARG A 210 -0.83 16.25 -9.55
CA ARG A 210 0.43 16.40 -10.30
C ARG A 210 1.31 17.51 -9.72
N LYS A 211 0.73 18.66 -9.41
CA LYS A 211 1.44 19.80 -8.82
C LYS A 211 2.07 19.51 -7.47
N HIS A 212 1.44 18.64 -6.66
CA HIS A 212 1.90 18.31 -5.30
C HIS A 212 2.65 16.97 -5.20
N SER A 213 2.74 16.22 -6.28
CA SER A 213 3.62 15.06 -6.41
C SER A 213 5.05 15.52 -6.72
N SER A 214 6.04 14.96 -6.01
CA SER A 214 7.47 15.32 -6.21
C SER A 214 8.02 14.78 -7.53
N VAL A 215 7.49 13.64 -7.97
CA VAL A 215 7.82 12.97 -9.24
C VAL A 215 6.53 12.38 -9.83
N PRO A 216 6.50 12.05 -11.13
CA PRO A 216 5.44 11.23 -11.68
C PRO A 216 5.35 9.90 -10.94
N ILE A 217 4.14 9.44 -10.65
CA ILE A 217 3.93 8.13 -10.04
C ILE A 217 4.04 7.03 -11.10
N ALA A 218 4.66 5.92 -10.75
CA ALA A 218 4.80 4.73 -11.61
C ALA A 218 3.90 3.58 -11.16
N GLY A 219 3.42 3.66 -9.93
CA GLY A 219 2.41 2.76 -9.36
C GLY A 219 1.60 3.49 -8.28
N ALA A 220 0.38 3.02 -8.02
CA ALA A 220 -0.48 3.62 -7.00
C ALA A 220 -1.42 2.62 -6.36
N ASN A 221 -1.70 2.83 -5.07
CA ASN A 221 -2.83 2.21 -4.39
C ASN A 221 -4.15 2.87 -4.84
N LEU A 222 -5.13 2.05 -5.22
CA LEU A 222 -6.44 2.50 -5.72
C LEU A 222 -7.46 2.73 -4.61
N SER A 223 -7.06 2.54 -3.35
CA SER A 223 -7.88 2.80 -2.16
C SER A 223 -9.25 2.11 -2.19
N CYS A 224 -9.27 0.81 -2.50
CA CYS A 224 -10.49 0.00 -2.69
C CYS A 224 -11.54 0.22 -1.59
N SER A 225 -11.11 0.28 -0.32
CA SER A 225 -12.00 0.47 0.83
C SER A 225 -12.68 1.85 0.86
N VAL A 226 -12.04 2.88 0.27
CA VAL A 226 -12.57 4.25 0.21
C VAL A 226 -13.33 4.46 -1.08
N ALA A 227 -12.85 3.90 -2.18
CA ALA A 227 -13.46 4.03 -3.50
C ALA A 227 -14.96 3.64 -3.48
N GLY A 228 -15.29 2.48 -2.91
CA GLY A 228 -16.67 2.03 -2.76
C GLY A 228 -17.53 2.93 -1.86
N SER A 229 -16.96 3.45 -0.75
CA SER A 229 -17.67 4.34 0.18
C SER A 229 -17.93 5.73 -0.40
N GLU A 230 -17.11 6.20 -1.33
CA GLU A 230 -17.26 7.47 -2.05
C GLU A 230 -17.96 7.31 -3.41
N GLY A 231 -18.56 6.14 -3.66
CA GLY A 231 -19.42 5.90 -4.81
C GLY A 231 -18.71 5.72 -6.15
N LEU A 232 -17.44 5.25 -6.14
CA LEU A 232 -16.81 4.72 -7.34
C LEU A 232 -17.30 3.31 -7.60
N SER A 233 -17.81 3.07 -8.80
CA SER A 233 -18.20 1.74 -9.27
C SER A 233 -16.96 0.93 -9.69
N GLU A 234 -17.09 -0.40 -9.70
CA GLU A 234 -16.03 -1.28 -10.24
C GLU A 234 -15.71 -0.91 -11.70
N GLN A 235 -16.73 -0.57 -12.49
CA GLN A 235 -16.56 -0.17 -13.88
C GLN A 235 -15.74 1.13 -14.03
N GLU A 236 -15.92 2.13 -13.16
CA GLU A 236 -15.10 3.35 -13.16
C GLU A 236 -13.63 3.03 -12.83
N ILE A 237 -13.39 2.12 -11.88
CA ILE A 237 -12.03 1.69 -11.56
C ILE A 237 -11.38 0.95 -12.73
N GLU A 238 -12.10 0.05 -13.39
CA GLU A 238 -11.61 -0.64 -14.59
C GLU A 238 -11.32 0.32 -15.75
N LEU A 239 -12.17 1.32 -15.97
CA LEU A 239 -11.93 2.37 -16.97
C LEU A 239 -10.65 3.17 -16.66
N MET A 240 -10.46 3.55 -15.42
CA MET A 240 -9.25 4.26 -14.98
C MET A 240 -8.00 3.38 -15.18
N MET A 241 -8.06 2.09 -14.80
CA MET A 241 -6.94 1.17 -14.98
C MET A 241 -6.57 1.02 -16.47
N ASN A 242 -7.57 0.87 -17.34
CA ASN A 242 -7.37 0.82 -18.79
C ASN A 242 -6.76 2.13 -19.32
N ALA A 243 -7.19 3.29 -18.81
CA ALA A 243 -6.60 4.59 -19.18
C ALA A 243 -5.12 4.68 -18.75
N LEU A 244 -4.77 4.19 -17.55
CA LEU A 244 -3.39 4.17 -17.08
C LEU A 244 -2.52 3.15 -17.84
N LEU A 245 -3.03 1.95 -18.11
CA LEU A 245 -2.29 0.89 -18.80
C LEU A 245 -2.26 1.11 -20.31
N GLY A 246 -3.33 1.64 -20.92
CA GLY A 246 -3.44 1.87 -22.36
C GLY A 246 -2.71 3.12 -22.87
N ALA A 247 -2.35 4.06 -22.02
CA ALA A 247 -1.50 5.20 -22.39
C ALA A 247 -0.04 4.78 -22.67
N PHE A 248 0.30 3.49 -22.50
CA PHE A 248 1.67 2.97 -22.48
C PHE A 248 1.84 1.64 -23.24
N SER A 249 0.82 1.22 -24.02
CA SER A 249 0.91 0.10 -24.96
C SER A 249 1.39 0.53 -26.36
#